data_06db73aed2b13f9a4a8d0d15384d24f1
#
_entry.id   06db73aed2b13f9a4a8d0d15384d24f1
#
_cell.length_a   1.000
_cell.length_b   1.000
_cell.length_c   1.000
_cell.angle_alpha   90.00
_cell.angle_beta   90.00
_cell.angle_gamma   90.00
#
_symmetry.space_group_name_H-M   'P 1'
#
loop_
_entity.id
_entity.type
_entity.pdbx_description
1 polymer ?
#
loop_
_entity_poly.entity_id
_entity_poly.type
_entity_poly.pdbx_seq_one_letter_code
_entity_poly.pdbx_strand_id
1 'polypeptide(L)'
;MTCKLGVTASRTGLTLDQKGVFTAVAMTLNPHEFHDGDCIGGDEQAHYIIRKEFERCYMVGHPPENDSQRAHMQYNRAHPPKGYIERNHEIVDMVDFMIAMPDTKKEKKRSGTWATIRYARKLGRTLTIIYPDGTIGE
;
A
#
# COMPACT_ATOMS: atom_id res chain seq x y z
N MET A 1 10.11 -10.25 16.23
CA MET A 1 9.54 -8.92 16.03
C MET A 1 8.44 -8.97 14.97
N THR A 2 7.28 -8.40 15.25
CA THR A 2 6.16 -8.41 14.33
C THR A 2 6.08 -7.09 13.58
N CYS A 3 5.72 -7.15 12.29
CA CYS A 3 5.58 -5.96 11.45
C CYS A 3 4.22 -6.00 10.75
N LYS A 4 3.43 -4.95 10.96
CA LYS A 4 2.21 -4.70 10.20
C LYS A 4 2.56 -3.68 9.12
N LEU A 5 2.53 -4.13 7.88
CA LEU A 5 2.90 -3.34 6.72
C LEU A 5 1.66 -2.91 5.95
N GLY A 6 1.57 -1.62 5.63
CA GLY A 6 0.53 -1.09 4.76
C GLY A 6 1.11 -0.56 3.47
N VAL A 7 0.31 -0.52 2.43
CA VAL A 7 0.72 0.02 1.13
C VAL A 7 -0.30 1.03 0.62
N THR A 8 0.18 2.03 -0.07
CA THR A 8 -0.63 2.90 -0.93
C THR A 8 0.08 3.00 -2.27
N ALA A 9 -0.64 2.76 -3.35
CA ALA A 9 -0.02 2.65 -4.67
C ALA A 9 -0.93 3.22 -5.76
N SER A 10 -0.31 3.63 -6.86
CA SER A 10 -1.03 4.21 -7.99
C SER A 10 -1.92 3.18 -8.69
N ARG A 11 -3.10 3.60 -9.12
CA ARG A 11 -4.01 2.78 -9.91
C ARG A 11 -3.50 2.45 -11.30
N THR A 12 -2.55 3.23 -11.81
CA THR A 12 -1.94 2.95 -13.10
C THR A 12 -1.01 1.72 -13.08
N GLY A 13 -0.75 1.20 -11.88
CA GLY A 13 0.10 0.04 -11.69
C GLY A 13 1.51 0.43 -11.28
N LEU A 14 2.30 -0.58 -10.95
CA LEU A 14 3.70 -0.42 -10.53
C LEU A 14 4.63 -0.58 -11.72
N THR A 15 5.74 0.17 -11.72
CA THR A 15 6.83 -0.08 -12.66
C THR A 15 7.57 -1.35 -12.26
N LEU A 16 8.37 -1.90 -13.17
CA LEU A 16 9.23 -3.04 -12.85
C LEU A 16 10.20 -2.68 -11.72
N ASP A 17 10.74 -1.48 -11.74
CA ASP A 17 11.65 -1.01 -10.69
C ASP A 17 10.95 -0.94 -9.34
N GLN A 18 9.72 -0.42 -9.30
CA GLN A 18 8.93 -0.40 -8.07
C GLN A 18 8.67 -1.79 -7.53
N LYS A 19 8.30 -2.74 -8.38
CA LYS A 19 8.05 -4.13 -7.96
C LYS A 19 9.28 -4.77 -7.34
N GLY A 20 10.44 -4.60 -7.97
CA GLY A 20 11.69 -5.16 -7.48
C GLY A 20 12.09 -4.58 -6.13
N VAL A 21 12.04 -3.25 -6.01
CA VAL A 21 12.40 -2.56 -4.76
C VAL A 21 11.38 -2.87 -3.65
N PHE A 22 10.08 -2.89 -3.99
CA PHE A 22 9.04 -3.26 -3.03
C PHE A 22 9.29 -4.67 -2.46
N THR A 23 9.60 -5.63 -3.32
CA THR A 23 9.90 -6.99 -2.88
C THR A 23 11.10 -7.01 -1.94
N ALA A 24 12.17 -6.30 -2.27
CA ALA A 24 13.37 -6.26 -1.44
C ALA A 24 13.10 -5.60 -0.07
N VAL A 25 12.37 -4.50 -0.04
CA VAL A 25 12.01 -3.83 1.21
C VAL A 25 11.11 -4.73 2.07
N ALA A 26 10.12 -5.37 1.45
CA ALA A 26 9.23 -6.29 2.17
C ALA A 26 10.00 -7.47 2.75
N MET A 27 10.98 -8.02 2.02
CA MET A 27 11.82 -9.10 2.53
C MET A 27 12.61 -8.67 3.77
N THR A 28 13.09 -7.44 3.79
CA THR A 28 13.80 -6.89 4.95
C THR A 28 12.87 -6.73 6.14
N LEU A 29 11.64 -6.23 5.90
CA LEU A 29 10.66 -6.01 6.96
C LEU A 29 10.02 -7.29 7.47
N ASN A 30 9.93 -8.30 6.63
CA ASN A 30 9.32 -9.61 6.92
C ASN A 30 7.94 -9.44 7.59
N PRO A 31 6.93 -8.88 6.89
CA PRO A 31 5.65 -8.57 7.50
C PRO A 31 4.87 -9.82 7.89
N HIS A 32 4.26 -9.80 9.08
CA HIS A 32 3.32 -10.85 9.48
C HIS A 32 1.88 -10.47 9.14
N GLU A 33 1.62 -9.20 8.87
CA GLU A 33 0.31 -8.69 8.49
C GLU A 33 0.49 -7.64 7.40
N PHE A 34 -0.35 -7.68 6.38
CA PHE A 34 -0.27 -6.75 5.24
C PHE A 34 -1.63 -6.15 4.95
N HIS A 35 -1.67 -4.82 4.83
CA HIS A 35 -2.88 -4.04 4.58
C HIS A 35 -2.80 -3.36 3.24
N ASP A 36 -3.84 -3.50 2.41
CA ASP A 36 -3.96 -2.77 1.16
C ASP A 36 -5.41 -2.30 0.94
N GLY A 37 -5.60 -1.48 -0.05
CA GLY A 37 -6.88 -0.84 -0.34
C GLY A 37 -7.79 -1.59 -1.32
N ASP A 38 -7.44 -2.81 -1.69
CA ASP A 38 -8.24 -3.64 -2.61
C ASP A 38 -8.59 -2.91 -3.91
N CYS A 39 -7.68 -2.06 -4.40
CA CYS A 39 -7.86 -1.34 -5.66
C CYS A 39 -7.15 -2.03 -6.81
N ILE A 40 -7.72 -1.87 -8.00
CA ILE A 40 -7.08 -2.28 -9.25
C ILE A 40 -5.77 -1.51 -9.41
N GLY A 41 -4.74 -2.14 -9.97
CA GLY A 41 -3.45 -1.53 -10.25
C GLY A 41 -2.40 -1.84 -9.21
N GLY A 42 -1.79 -0.81 -8.61
CA GLY A 42 -0.64 -0.98 -7.71
C GLY A 42 -0.95 -1.79 -6.46
N ASP A 43 -2.09 -1.55 -5.83
CA ASP A 43 -2.52 -2.33 -4.65
C ASP A 43 -2.62 -3.81 -5.00
N GLU A 44 -3.24 -4.12 -6.12
CA GLU A 44 -3.43 -5.49 -6.60
C GLU A 44 -2.08 -6.17 -6.83
N GLN A 45 -1.16 -5.49 -7.49
CA GLN A 45 0.17 -6.01 -7.77
C GLN A 45 0.97 -6.25 -6.49
N ALA A 46 0.93 -5.30 -5.56
CA ALA A 46 1.61 -5.44 -4.27
C ALA A 46 1.04 -6.61 -3.46
N HIS A 47 -0.29 -6.75 -3.47
CA HIS A 47 -0.99 -7.83 -2.77
C HIS A 47 -0.48 -9.22 -3.23
N TYR A 48 -0.40 -9.42 -4.53
CA TYR A 48 0.05 -10.72 -5.05
C TYR A 48 1.53 -10.97 -4.84
N ILE A 49 2.36 -9.93 -4.81
CA ILE A 49 3.77 -10.08 -4.44
C ILE A 49 3.88 -10.59 -3.00
N ILE A 50 3.15 -9.96 -2.08
CA ILE A 50 3.18 -10.38 -0.66
C ILE A 50 2.66 -11.81 -0.50
N ARG A 51 1.56 -12.16 -1.15
CA ARG A 51 1.02 -13.53 -1.07
C ARG A 51 1.99 -14.58 -1.56
N LYS A 52 2.73 -14.27 -2.62
CA LYS A 52 3.72 -15.18 -3.19
C LYS A 52 4.94 -15.34 -2.30
N GLU A 53 5.47 -14.24 -1.78
CA GLU A 53 6.72 -14.23 -1.02
C GLU A 53 6.52 -14.58 0.47
N PHE A 54 5.33 -14.33 1.01
CA PHE A 54 5.02 -14.51 2.43
C PHE A 54 3.71 -15.27 2.61
N GLU A 55 3.76 -16.59 2.42
CA GLU A 55 2.56 -17.45 2.45
C GLU A 55 1.76 -17.35 3.75
N ARG A 56 2.43 -17.07 4.86
CA ARG A 56 1.79 -17.02 6.18
C ARG A 56 1.37 -15.60 6.60
N CYS A 57 1.60 -14.61 5.74
CA CYS A 57 1.22 -13.24 6.05
C CYS A 57 -0.31 -13.11 6.12
N TYR A 58 -0.79 -12.47 7.18
CA TYR A 58 -2.22 -12.22 7.38
C TYR A 58 -2.62 -11.02 6.52
N MET A 59 -3.53 -11.23 5.57
CA MET A 59 -3.91 -10.21 4.58
C MET A 59 -5.17 -9.49 5.02
N VAL A 60 -5.09 -8.16 5.12
CA VAL A 60 -6.21 -7.31 5.54
C VAL A 60 -6.56 -6.33 4.43
N GLY A 61 -7.81 -6.34 4.00
CA GLY A 61 -8.31 -5.48 2.94
C GLY A 61 -9.10 -4.31 3.48
N HIS A 62 -8.92 -3.14 2.84
CA HIS A 62 -9.64 -1.91 3.12
C HIS A 62 -10.30 -1.42 1.83
N PRO A 63 -11.40 -2.08 1.38
CA PRO A 63 -11.96 -1.81 0.06
C PRO A 63 -12.56 -0.41 -0.09
N PRO A 64 -12.56 0.13 -1.32
CA PRO A 64 -13.20 1.40 -1.60
C PRO A 64 -14.72 1.21 -1.74
N GLU A 65 -15.48 2.29 -1.51
CA GLU A 65 -16.94 2.28 -1.77
C GLU A 65 -17.23 2.14 -3.26
N ASN A 66 -16.41 2.73 -4.12
CA ASN A 66 -16.60 2.64 -5.56
C ASN A 66 -16.18 1.26 -6.07
N ASP A 67 -17.17 0.41 -6.27
CA ASP A 67 -16.98 -0.98 -6.67
C ASP A 67 -16.22 -1.13 -8.00
N SER A 68 -16.38 -0.16 -8.91
CA SER A 68 -15.68 -0.21 -10.21
C SER A 68 -14.17 -0.15 -10.10
N GLN A 69 -13.64 0.32 -8.97
CA GLN A 69 -12.21 0.42 -8.73
C GLN A 69 -11.68 -0.69 -7.85
N ARG A 70 -12.57 -1.54 -7.38
CA ARG A 70 -12.23 -2.62 -6.47
C ARG A 70 -11.71 -3.83 -7.23
N ALA A 71 -10.60 -4.40 -6.76
CA ALA A 71 -10.01 -5.60 -7.36
C ALA A 71 -10.69 -6.89 -6.90
N HIS A 72 -11.40 -6.86 -5.80
CA HIS A 72 -12.09 -8.02 -5.20
C HIS A 72 -11.13 -9.15 -4.87
N MET A 73 -9.99 -8.81 -4.28
CA MET A 73 -9.01 -9.82 -3.88
C MET A 73 -9.46 -10.55 -2.62
N GLN A 74 -8.80 -11.68 -2.34
CA GLN A 74 -9.10 -12.47 -1.15
C GLN A 74 -8.26 -12.00 0.03
N TYR A 75 -8.91 -11.90 1.19
CA TYR A 75 -8.29 -11.44 2.43
C TYR A 75 -8.64 -12.39 3.57
N ASN A 76 -7.77 -12.44 4.58
CA ASN A 76 -8.10 -13.07 5.84
C ASN A 76 -9.17 -12.25 6.58
N ARG A 77 -9.09 -10.92 6.45
CA ARG A 77 -10.06 -10.00 6.99
C ARG A 77 -10.24 -8.82 6.03
N ALA A 78 -11.49 -8.46 5.75
CA ALA A 78 -11.81 -7.28 4.97
C ALA A 78 -12.66 -6.33 5.82
N HIS A 79 -12.28 -5.07 5.88
CA HIS A 79 -13.06 -4.04 6.55
C HIS A 79 -14.24 -3.63 5.67
N PRO A 80 -15.30 -3.05 6.25
CA PRO A 80 -16.39 -2.50 5.43
C PRO A 80 -15.88 -1.44 4.46
N PRO A 81 -16.43 -1.39 3.23
CA PRO A 81 -16.03 -0.38 2.25
C PRO A 81 -16.21 1.04 2.77
N LYS A 82 -15.26 1.90 2.44
CA LYS A 82 -15.26 3.31 2.84
C LYS A 82 -14.83 4.21 1.69
N GLY A 83 -15.17 5.48 1.81
CA GLY A 83 -14.68 6.49 0.88
C GLY A 83 -13.16 6.58 0.92
N TYR A 84 -12.58 7.13 -0.13
CA TYR A 84 -11.13 7.14 -0.35
C TYR A 84 -10.31 7.64 0.81
N ILE A 85 -10.66 8.81 1.32
CA ILE A 85 -9.88 9.47 2.38
C ILE A 85 -9.94 8.65 3.66
N GLU A 86 -11.16 8.25 4.06
CA GLU A 86 -11.34 7.43 5.27
C GLU A 86 -10.60 6.10 5.17
N ARG A 87 -10.68 5.44 4.01
CA ARG A 87 -10.04 4.16 3.76
C ARG A 87 -8.52 4.28 3.86
N ASN A 88 -7.95 5.30 3.25
CA ASN A 88 -6.50 5.53 3.29
C ASN A 88 -6.03 5.84 4.70
N HIS A 89 -6.77 6.64 5.44
CA HIS A 89 -6.47 6.93 6.85
C HIS A 89 -6.53 5.65 7.70
N GLU A 90 -7.52 4.80 7.47
CA GLU A 90 -7.67 3.55 8.19
C GLU A 90 -6.44 2.65 8.04
N ILE A 91 -5.90 2.53 6.82
CA ILE A 91 -4.69 1.74 6.58
C ILE A 91 -3.52 2.30 7.39
N VAL A 92 -3.27 3.61 7.28
CA VAL A 92 -2.15 4.27 7.97
C VAL A 92 -2.29 4.10 9.49
N ASP A 93 -3.50 4.23 10.01
CA ASP A 93 -3.74 4.14 11.45
C ASP A 93 -3.49 2.75 12.02
N MET A 94 -3.64 1.71 11.20
CA MET A 94 -3.60 0.31 11.66
C MET A 94 -2.26 -0.37 11.47
N VAL A 95 -1.29 0.26 10.84
CA VAL A 95 0.00 -0.38 10.52
C VAL A 95 1.16 0.29 11.22
N ASP A 96 2.29 -0.45 11.30
CA ASP A 96 3.54 0.05 11.89
C ASP A 96 4.41 0.75 10.84
N PHE A 97 4.28 0.32 9.58
CA PHE A 97 5.14 0.76 8.50
C PHE A 97 4.33 0.94 7.22
N MET A 98 4.49 2.09 6.54
CA MET A 98 3.83 2.34 5.26
C MET A 98 4.85 2.33 4.11
N ILE A 99 4.48 1.70 3.01
CA ILE A 99 5.19 1.84 1.74
C ILE A 99 4.25 2.54 0.77
N ALA A 100 4.72 3.63 0.17
CA ALA A 100 3.97 4.37 -0.84
C ALA A 100 4.66 4.25 -2.19
N MET A 101 3.87 3.95 -3.22
CA MET A 101 4.39 3.80 -4.58
C MET A 101 3.60 4.67 -5.56
N PRO A 102 3.94 5.99 -5.61
CA PRO A 102 3.27 6.91 -6.52
C PRO A 102 3.70 6.68 -7.96
N ASP A 103 2.91 7.19 -8.90
CA ASP A 103 3.23 7.12 -10.32
C ASP A 103 4.09 8.30 -10.81
N THR A 104 4.43 9.23 -9.91
CA THR A 104 5.31 10.35 -10.20
C THR A 104 6.28 10.57 -9.06
N LYS A 105 7.47 11.07 -9.40
CA LYS A 105 8.46 11.47 -8.40
C LYS A 105 8.08 12.81 -7.75
N LYS A 106 7.46 13.70 -8.52
CA LYS A 106 7.00 14.99 -8.03
C LYS A 106 5.63 14.86 -7.39
N GLU A 107 5.44 15.49 -6.26
CA GLU A 107 4.17 15.46 -5.53
C GLU A 107 3.02 16.01 -6.38
N LYS A 108 1.90 15.28 -6.38
CA LYS A 108 0.65 15.69 -7.02
C LYS A 108 -0.41 15.98 -5.97
N LYS A 109 -1.04 17.15 -6.04
CA LYS A 109 -2.08 17.56 -5.06
C LYS A 109 -3.30 16.66 -5.08
N ARG A 110 -3.69 16.14 -6.24
CA ARG A 110 -4.92 15.35 -6.41
C ARG A 110 -4.70 13.84 -6.41
N SER A 111 -3.48 13.37 -6.18
CA SER A 111 -3.18 11.95 -6.12
C SER A 111 -3.59 11.38 -4.77
N GLY A 112 -4.34 10.28 -4.77
CA GLY A 112 -4.67 9.55 -3.55
C GLY A 112 -3.45 9.01 -2.83
N THR A 113 -2.45 8.52 -3.58
CA THR A 113 -1.20 8.05 -3.01
C THR A 113 -0.46 9.19 -2.32
N TRP A 114 -0.34 10.35 -2.96
CA TRP A 114 0.32 11.50 -2.35
C TRP A 114 -0.44 12.06 -1.15
N ALA A 115 -1.78 12.00 -1.18
CA ALA A 115 -2.59 12.37 -0.01
C ALA A 115 -2.30 11.45 1.18
N THR A 116 -2.15 10.17 0.94
CA THR A 116 -1.82 9.19 1.98
C THR A 116 -0.39 9.42 2.51
N ILE A 117 0.55 9.75 1.63
CA ILE A 117 1.91 10.13 2.04
C ILE A 117 1.87 11.33 3.00
N ARG A 118 1.11 12.37 2.66
CA ARG A 118 0.99 13.54 3.52
C ARG A 118 0.40 13.20 4.88
N TYR A 119 -0.61 12.34 4.90
CA TYR A 119 -1.25 11.92 6.14
C TYR A 119 -0.28 11.12 7.03
N ALA A 120 0.44 10.17 6.45
CA ALA A 120 1.42 9.37 7.18
C ALA A 120 2.53 10.25 7.78
N ARG A 121 3.01 11.23 7.02
CA ARG A 121 4.01 12.20 7.50
C ARG A 121 3.47 13.04 8.65
N LYS A 122 2.23 13.49 8.55
CA LYS A 122 1.57 14.29 9.59
C LYS A 122 1.49 13.53 10.91
N LEU A 123 1.24 12.23 10.85
CA LEU A 123 1.14 11.37 12.04
C LEU A 123 2.51 10.88 12.54
N GLY A 124 3.58 11.17 11.83
CA GLY A 124 4.91 10.68 12.19
C GLY A 124 5.07 9.18 12.00
N ARG A 125 4.31 8.57 11.09
CA ARG A 125 4.42 7.14 10.78
C ARG A 125 5.71 6.86 10.02
N THR A 126 6.29 5.68 10.26
CA THR A 126 7.42 5.20 9.47
C THR A 126 6.96 4.96 8.04
N LEU A 127 7.60 5.63 7.10
CA LEU A 127 7.18 5.65 5.69
C LEU A 127 8.39 5.51 4.78
N THR A 128 8.25 4.64 3.77
CA THR A 128 9.20 4.56 2.66
C THR A 128 8.41 4.85 1.38
N ILE A 129 8.91 5.77 0.58
CA ILE A 129 8.36 6.06 -0.75
C ILE A 129 9.26 5.38 -1.78
N ILE A 130 8.66 4.58 -2.65
CA ILE A 130 9.37 3.97 -3.77
C ILE A 130 8.90 4.68 -5.04
N TYR A 131 9.75 5.51 -5.59
CA TYR A 131 9.43 6.28 -6.79
C TYR A 131 9.40 5.40 -8.04
N PRO A 132 8.81 5.89 -9.16
CA PRO A 132 8.70 5.07 -10.38
C PRO A 132 10.03 4.52 -10.90
N ASP A 133 11.14 5.21 -10.67
CA ASP A 133 12.48 4.76 -11.07
C ASP A 133 13.12 3.81 -10.04
N GLY A 134 12.41 3.44 -9.00
CA GLY A 134 12.90 2.55 -7.94
C GLY A 134 13.70 3.25 -6.84
N THR A 135 13.95 4.55 -6.95
CA THR A 135 14.63 5.29 -5.88
C THR A 135 13.73 5.43 -4.68
N ILE A 136 14.34 5.54 -3.50
CA ILE A 136 13.62 5.55 -2.22
C ILE A 136 13.66 6.95 -1.60
N GLY A 137 12.53 7.36 -1.03
CA GLY A 137 12.40 8.57 -0.23
C GLY A 137 11.60 8.31 1.04
N GLU A 138 11.44 9.35 1.82
CA GLU A 138 10.67 9.30 3.07
C GLU A 138 9.57 10.34 3.14
#